data_23846a4f489401753f8c487a8971923b
#
_entry.id   23846a4f489401753f8c487a8971923b
#
_cell.length_a   1.000
_cell.length_b   1.000
_cell.length_c   1.000
_cell.angle_alpha   90.00
_cell.angle_beta   90.00
_cell.angle_gamma   90.00
#
_symmetry.space_group_name_H-M   'P 1'
#
loop_
_entity.id
_entity.type
_entity.pdbx_description
1 polymer ?
#
loop_
_entity_poly.entity_id
_entity_poly.type
_entity_poly.pdbx_seq_one_letter_code
_entity_poly.pdbx_strand_id
1 'polypeptide(L)'
;MICEKNIARVNQKVIKKTRSPRCIRHLARYICKKYRRMKKTLVLGASTRPDRYAYRAALSLQRTGHPVVLVGNQAGEVGGEPLLQGRPDVAEVDTVTLYLNPVRQREYYDYILALHPKRIIFNPGTENPELVALAEQQGIVCITGCTLVMLSVGTY
;
A
#
# COMPACT_ATOMS: atom_id res chain seq x y z
N MET A 1 -7.02 15.01 -14.71
CA MET A 1 -7.34 16.12 -13.76
C MET A 1 -6.96 15.85 -12.30
N ILE A 2 -6.80 14.61 -11.83
CA ILE A 2 -6.40 14.30 -10.44
C ILE A 2 -4.87 14.36 -10.25
N CYS A 3 -4.09 14.13 -11.29
CA CYS A 3 -2.61 14.18 -11.24
C CYS A 3 -2.04 15.59 -10.96
N GLU A 4 -2.74 16.65 -11.36
CA GLU A 4 -2.27 18.04 -11.21
C GLU A 4 -2.37 18.58 -9.78
N LYS A 5 -3.37 18.14 -8.99
CA LYS A 5 -3.57 18.64 -7.62
C LYS A 5 -2.54 18.08 -6.62
N ASN A 6 -1.99 16.89 -6.85
CA ASN A 6 -0.96 16.31 -5.99
C ASN A 6 0.46 16.82 -6.32
N ILE A 7 0.70 17.24 -7.56
CA ILE A 7 1.97 17.85 -7.98
C ILE A 7 2.20 19.21 -7.31
N ALA A 8 1.13 19.97 -7.03
CA ALA A 8 1.22 21.30 -6.44
C ALA A 8 1.70 21.30 -4.98
N ARG A 9 1.54 20.23 -4.22
CA ARG A 9 1.97 20.16 -2.81
C ARG A 9 3.42 19.72 -2.60
N VAL A 10 4.04 19.04 -3.55
CA VAL A 10 5.36 18.40 -3.33
C VAL A 10 6.54 19.34 -3.64
N ASN A 11 6.40 20.46 -4.34
CA ASN A 11 7.63 21.18 -4.71
C ASN A 11 7.53 22.67 -5.08
N GLN A 12 6.99 23.49 -4.24
CA GLN A 12 7.28 24.94 -4.39
C GLN A 12 8.77 25.29 -4.18
N LYS A 13 9.56 24.47 -3.48
CA LYS A 13 10.99 24.70 -3.26
C LYS A 13 11.90 24.26 -4.42
N VAL A 14 11.53 23.23 -5.18
CA VAL A 14 12.34 22.71 -6.30
C VAL A 14 12.09 23.46 -7.60
N ILE A 15 10.84 23.89 -7.85
CA ILE A 15 10.46 24.62 -9.08
C ILE A 15 11.11 26.00 -9.16
N LYS A 16 11.45 26.63 -8.02
CA LYS A 16 12.12 27.95 -8.03
C LYS A 16 13.55 27.96 -8.54
N LYS A 17 14.18 26.80 -8.77
CA LYS A 17 15.60 26.70 -9.17
C LYS A 17 15.83 26.29 -10.63
N THR A 18 14.79 25.92 -11.39
CA THR A 18 14.95 25.46 -12.78
C THR A 18 14.37 26.46 -13.78
N ARG A 19 15.24 27.19 -14.47
CA ARG A 19 14.87 28.23 -15.44
C ARG A 19 14.49 27.75 -16.85
N SER A 20 14.45 26.44 -17.13
CA SER A 20 14.20 25.91 -18.48
C SER A 20 12.88 25.11 -18.57
N PRO A 21 11.98 25.43 -19.52
CA PRO A 21 10.73 24.69 -19.75
C PRO A 21 10.94 23.20 -20.13
N ARG A 22 12.09 22.87 -20.74
CA ARG A 22 12.44 21.47 -21.05
C ARG A 22 12.75 20.66 -19.80
N CYS A 23 13.45 21.27 -18.83
CA CYS A 23 13.78 20.61 -17.55
C CYS A 23 12.54 20.33 -16.71
N ILE A 24 11.57 21.25 -16.72
CA ILE A 24 10.30 21.09 -16.00
C ILE A 24 9.48 19.93 -16.58
N ARG A 25 9.41 19.80 -17.91
CA ARG A 25 8.70 18.67 -18.56
C ARG A 25 9.39 17.33 -18.30
N HIS A 26 10.71 17.29 -18.28
CA HIS A 26 11.45 16.05 -17.99
C HIS A 26 11.30 15.63 -16.53
N LEU A 27 11.36 16.60 -15.60
CA LEU A 27 11.13 16.40 -14.18
C LEU A 27 9.68 15.95 -13.90
N ALA A 28 8.69 16.57 -14.55
CA ALA A 28 7.30 16.18 -14.44
C ALA A 28 7.05 14.74 -14.94
N ARG A 29 7.66 14.35 -16.07
CA ARG A 29 7.60 12.97 -16.57
C ARG A 29 8.28 11.98 -15.64
N TYR A 30 9.44 12.34 -15.09
CA TYR A 30 10.16 11.50 -14.11
C TYR A 30 9.35 11.31 -12.82
N ILE A 31 8.81 12.40 -12.28
CA ILE A 31 7.94 12.38 -11.10
C ILE A 31 6.68 11.55 -11.40
N CYS A 32 6.01 11.76 -12.52
CA CYS A 32 4.83 11.00 -12.91
C CYS A 32 5.15 9.51 -13.07
N LYS A 33 6.30 9.15 -13.68
CA LYS A 33 6.75 7.76 -13.81
C LYS A 33 7.09 7.14 -12.45
N LYS A 34 7.69 7.90 -11.52
CA LYS A 34 7.98 7.46 -10.16
C LYS A 34 6.69 7.25 -9.36
N TYR A 35 5.75 8.21 -9.40
CA TYR A 35 4.45 8.08 -8.73
C TYR A 35 3.60 6.94 -9.31
N ARG A 36 3.69 6.66 -10.61
CA ARG A 36 3.01 5.52 -11.24
C ARG A 36 3.51 4.15 -10.75
N ARG A 37 4.72 4.09 -10.21
CA ARG A 37 5.31 2.89 -9.59
C ARG A 37 4.99 2.76 -8.11
N MET A 38 4.53 3.84 -7.45
CA MET A 38 4.21 3.82 -6.03
C MET A 38 2.79 3.27 -5.86
N LYS A 39 2.68 2.18 -5.13
CA LYS A 39 1.41 1.53 -4.85
C LYS A 39 1.04 1.81 -3.41
N LYS A 40 -0.04 2.57 -3.17
CA LYS A 40 -0.56 2.79 -1.83
C LYS A 40 -1.02 1.45 -1.26
N THR A 41 -0.39 1.00 -0.21
CA THR A 41 -0.57 -0.34 0.34
C THR A 41 -1.19 -0.29 1.73
N LEU A 42 -2.31 -0.97 1.89
CA LEU A 42 -2.89 -1.23 3.19
C LEU A 42 -2.32 -2.53 3.74
N VAL A 43 -1.67 -2.45 4.90
CA VAL A 43 -1.13 -3.60 5.64
C VAL A 43 -2.15 -4.00 6.69
N LEU A 44 -2.92 -5.05 6.43
CA LEU A 44 -3.96 -5.53 7.34
C LEU A 44 -3.42 -6.63 8.25
N GLY A 45 -3.48 -6.40 9.55
CA GLY A 45 -2.81 -7.21 10.56
C GLY A 45 -1.42 -6.67 10.91
N ALA A 46 -1.22 -5.36 10.74
CA ALA A 46 0.00 -4.67 11.13
C ALA A 46 0.26 -4.80 12.63
N SER A 47 1.52 -4.71 13.02
CA SER A 47 1.99 -4.86 14.41
C SER A 47 3.17 -3.94 14.66
N THR A 48 3.27 -3.42 15.87
CA THR A 48 4.44 -2.65 16.33
C THR A 48 5.62 -3.52 16.75
N ARG A 49 5.44 -4.83 16.83
CA ARG A 49 6.47 -5.78 17.27
C ARG A 49 7.46 -6.07 16.13
N PRO A 50 8.78 -5.81 16.33
CA PRO A 50 9.81 -5.98 15.29
C PRO A 50 10.01 -7.42 14.82
N ASP A 51 9.65 -8.41 15.63
CA ASP A 51 9.70 -9.83 15.29
C ASP A 51 8.66 -10.24 14.25
N ARG A 52 7.58 -9.45 14.08
CA ARG A 52 6.49 -9.78 13.17
C ARG A 52 6.82 -9.42 11.72
N TYR A 53 6.45 -10.33 10.80
CA TYR A 53 6.59 -10.09 9.36
C TYR A 53 5.83 -8.85 8.88
N ALA A 54 4.66 -8.55 9.46
CA ALA A 54 3.89 -7.34 9.16
C ALA A 54 4.68 -6.05 9.44
N TYR A 55 5.43 -6.00 10.55
CA TYR A 55 6.30 -4.88 10.90
C TYR A 55 7.41 -4.69 9.85
N ARG A 56 8.10 -5.79 9.51
CA ARG A 56 9.18 -5.77 8.52
C ARG A 56 8.68 -5.38 7.13
N ALA A 57 7.48 -5.84 6.76
CA ALA A 57 6.87 -5.49 5.50
C ALA A 57 6.49 -3.99 5.44
N ALA A 58 5.93 -3.44 6.51
CA ALA A 58 5.62 -2.02 6.60
C ALA A 58 6.88 -1.16 6.38
N LEU A 59 7.97 -1.44 7.09
CA LEU A 59 9.24 -0.73 6.91
C LEU A 59 9.84 -0.94 5.50
N SER A 60 9.73 -2.14 4.93
CA SER A 60 10.25 -2.42 3.60
C SER A 60 9.49 -1.67 2.51
N LEU A 61 8.15 -1.60 2.61
CA LEU A 61 7.29 -0.80 1.73
C LEU A 61 7.66 0.68 1.78
N GLN A 62 7.84 1.24 2.98
CA GLN A 62 8.25 2.63 3.16
C GLN A 62 9.63 2.90 2.54
N ARG A 63 10.62 2.03 2.76
CA ARG A 63 11.98 2.15 2.19
C ARG A 63 11.97 2.10 0.68
N THR A 64 11.06 1.34 0.07
CA THR A 64 10.91 1.26 -1.38
C THR A 64 10.02 2.36 -1.95
N GLY A 65 9.53 3.28 -1.11
CA GLY A 65 8.77 4.45 -1.50
C GLY A 65 7.28 4.21 -1.72
N HIS A 66 6.73 3.09 -1.25
CA HIS A 66 5.31 2.82 -1.28
C HIS A 66 4.62 3.49 -0.09
N PRO A 67 3.59 4.35 -0.29
CA PRO A 67 2.78 4.84 0.81
C PRO A 67 2.08 3.69 1.52
N VAL A 68 2.12 3.69 2.85
CA VAL A 68 1.50 2.63 3.66
C VAL A 68 0.36 3.17 4.51
N VAL A 69 -0.64 2.34 4.71
CA VAL A 69 -1.67 2.50 5.74
C VAL A 69 -1.63 1.24 6.60
N LEU A 70 -1.41 1.41 7.88
CA LEU A 70 -1.22 0.30 8.80
C LEU A 70 -2.51 0.09 9.60
N VAL A 71 -3.10 -1.10 9.50
CA VAL A 71 -4.31 -1.46 10.26
C VAL A 71 -4.02 -2.68 11.11
N GLY A 72 -4.21 -2.52 12.42
CA GLY A 72 -3.96 -3.56 13.42
C GLY A 72 -4.88 -3.46 14.61
N ASN A 73 -4.65 -4.30 15.63
CA ASN A 73 -5.46 -4.36 16.84
C ASN A 73 -4.90 -3.57 18.04
N GLN A 74 -3.76 -2.91 17.86
CA GLN A 74 -3.09 -2.13 18.90
C GLN A 74 -2.79 -0.73 18.38
N ALA A 75 -2.77 0.24 19.29
CA ALA A 75 -2.26 1.57 18.97
C ALA A 75 -0.72 1.56 18.92
N GLY A 76 -0.13 2.47 18.15
CA GLY A 76 1.30 2.64 18.03
C GLY A 76 1.70 3.19 16.67
N GLU A 77 2.97 3.04 16.33
CA GLU A 77 3.50 3.49 15.04
C GLU A 77 4.57 2.54 14.50
N VAL A 78 4.79 2.55 13.21
CA VAL A 78 5.87 1.82 12.53
C VAL A 78 6.48 2.73 11.48
N GLY A 79 7.75 3.09 11.67
CA GLY A 79 8.47 3.96 10.72
C GLY A 79 7.85 5.35 10.56
N GLY A 80 7.28 5.91 11.64
CA GLY A 80 6.60 7.20 11.64
C GLY A 80 5.15 7.19 11.15
N GLU A 81 4.63 6.03 10.72
CA GLU A 81 3.22 5.89 10.31
C GLU A 81 2.38 5.31 11.45
N PRO A 82 1.23 5.92 11.77
CA PRO A 82 0.38 5.45 12.85
C PRO A 82 -0.26 4.10 12.52
N LEU A 83 -0.37 3.25 13.54
CA LEU A 83 -1.15 2.02 13.48
C LEU A 83 -2.61 2.32 13.80
N LEU A 84 -3.46 2.24 12.79
CA LEU A 84 -4.89 2.49 12.89
C LEU A 84 -5.63 1.25 13.37
N GLN A 85 -6.72 1.45 14.06
CA GLN A 85 -7.59 0.37 14.53
C GLN A 85 -8.90 0.34 13.76
N GLY A 86 -9.55 -0.81 13.75
CA GLY A 86 -10.86 -0.96 13.12
C GLY A 86 -10.81 -0.95 11.59
N ARG A 87 -11.67 -0.14 10.97
CA ARG A 87 -11.87 -0.05 9.52
C ARG A 87 -11.79 1.42 9.09
N PRO A 88 -10.59 2.00 9.06
CA PRO A 88 -10.43 3.42 8.70
C PRO A 88 -10.86 3.67 7.26
N ASP A 89 -11.48 4.81 7.00
CA ASP A 89 -11.78 5.25 5.64
C ASP A 89 -10.47 5.63 4.92
N VAL A 90 -10.13 4.88 3.90
CA VAL A 90 -8.88 5.05 3.14
C VAL A 90 -9.17 5.07 1.65
N ALA A 91 -8.99 6.22 1.03
CA ALA A 91 -9.13 6.36 -0.41
C ALA A 91 -7.90 5.85 -1.18
N GLU A 92 -8.12 5.42 -2.43
CA GLU A 92 -7.08 5.10 -3.42
C GLU A 92 -6.09 4.01 -2.98
N VAL A 93 -6.57 2.94 -2.36
CA VAL A 93 -5.76 1.77 -2.05
C VAL A 93 -5.48 0.98 -3.33
N ASP A 94 -4.20 0.85 -3.69
CA ASP A 94 -3.77 0.01 -4.82
C ASP A 94 -3.66 -1.46 -4.42
N THR A 95 -3.07 -1.73 -3.26
CA THR A 95 -2.76 -3.08 -2.78
C THR A 95 -3.18 -3.26 -1.33
N VAL A 96 -3.85 -4.37 -1.03
CA VAL A 96 -4.04 -4.86 0.35
C VAL A 96 -3.09 -6.03 0.56
N THR A 97 -2.27 -5.99 1.60
CA THR A 97 -1.42 -7.12 1.99
C THR A 97 -1.84 -7.66 3.35
N LEU A 98 -2.14 -8.97 3.38
CA LEU A 98 -2.77 -9.63 4.52
C LEU A 98 -1.72 -10.28 5.43
N TYR A 99 -1.86 -10.01 6.74
CA TYR A 99 -1.10 -10.62 7.83
C TYR A 99 -2.04 -11.15 8.93
N LEU A 100 -3.33 -11.25 8.64
CA LEU A 100 -4.32 -11.91 9.47
C LEU A 100 -4.53 -13.35 9.00
N ASN A 101 -4.79 -14.27 9.93
CA ASN A 101 -5.22 -15.60 9.56
C ASN A 101 -6.64 -15.60 8.93
N PRO A 102 -7.06 -16.64 8.20
CA PRO A 102 -8.34 -16.67 7.49
C PRO A 102 -9.55 -16.42 8.39
N VAL A 103 -9.54 -16.90 9.64
CA VAL A 103 -10.66 -16.70 10.59
C VAL A 103 -10.87 -15.22 10.90
N ARG A 104 -9.79 -14.49 11.17
CA ARG A 104 -9.84 -13.05 11.43
C ARG A 104 -10.12 -12.21 10.18
N GLN A 105 -9.81 -12.71 9.00
CA GLN A 105 -10.11 -12.00 7.75
C GLN A 105 -11.61 -11.83 7.53
N ARG A 106 -12.47 -12.74 8.02
CA ARG A 106 -13.91 -12.68 7.84
C ARG A 106 -14.53 -11.37 8.30
N GLU A 107 -14.03 -10.82 9.40
CA GLU A 107 -14.50 -9.54 9.93
C GLU A 107 -14.17 -8.35 9.00
N TYR A 108 -13.25 -8.53 8.06
CA TYR A 108 -12.76 -7.49 7.16
C TYR A 108 -13.16 -7.68 5.69
N TYR A 109 -13.94 -8.70 5.34
CA TYR A 109 -14.30 -8.97 3.93
C TYR A 109 -14.95 -7.76 3.27
N ASP A 110 -16.04 -7.26 3.85
CA ASP A 110 -16.77 -6.11 3.32
C ASP A 110 -15.87 -4.86 3.23
N TYR A 111 -15.03 -4.67 4.23
CA TYR A 111 -14.08 -3.55 4.26
C TYR A 111 -13.04 -3.66 3.14
N ILE A 112 -12.40 -4.82 2.97
CA ILE A 112 -11.41 -5.06 1.93
C ILE A 112 -12.02 -4.86 0.55
N LEU A 113 -13.20 -5.42 0.33
CA LEU A 113 -13.91 -5.33 -0.95
C LEU A 113 -14.38 -3.91 -1.25
N ALA A 114 -14.89 -3.17 -0.26
CA ALA A 114 -15.31 -1.78 -0.40
C ALA A 114 -14.15 -0.81 -0.75
N LEU A 115 -12.90 -1.14 -0.40
CA LEU A 115 -11.73 -0.37 -0.81
C LEU A 115 -11.42 -0.49 -2.31
N HIS A 116 -12.01 -1.45 -3.03
CA HIS A 116 -11.74 -1.74 -4.43
C HIS A 116 -10.26 -1.71 -4.81
N PRO A 117 -9.39 -2.44 -4.07
CA PRO A 117 -7.97 -2.47 -4.39
C PRO A 117 -7.75 -3.14 -5.75
N LYS A 118 -6.66 -2.81 -6.44
CA LYS A 118 -6.32 -3.52 -7.68
C LYS A 118 -5.88 -4.95 -7.42
N ARG A 119 -5.29 -5.20 -6.23
CA ARG A 119 -4.85 -6.54 -5.84
C ARG A 119 -4.86 -6.75 -4.34
N ILE A 120 -4.97 -8.03 -3.97
CA ILE A 120 -4.80 -8.52 -2.60
C ILE A 120 -3.63 -9.50 -2.60
N ILE A 121 -2.69 -9.34 -1.64
CA ILE A 121 -1.57 -10.25 -1.43
C ILE A 121 -1.83 -11.07 -0.17
N PHE A 122 -1.96 -12.37 -0.35
CA PHE A 122 -2.07 -13.36 0.71
C PHE A 122 -0.67 -13.84 1.08
N ASN A 123 -0.11 -13.32 2.18
CA ASN A 123 1.20 -13.76 2.66
C ASN A 123 1.11 -15.18 3.23
N PRO A 124 2.23 -15.92 3.35
CA PRO A 124 2.23 -17.29 3.88
C PRO A 124 1.48 -17.39 5.22
N GLY A 125 0.51 -18.33 5.28
CA GLY A 125 -0.38 -18.53 6.42
C GLY A 125 -1.61 -17.61 6.47
N THR A 126 -1.86 -16.83 5.40
CA THR A 126 -3.06 -15.99 5.27
C THR A 126 -3.94 -16.41 4.10
N GLU A 127 -3.62 -17.50 3.46
CA GLU A 127 -4.34 -18.04 2.30
C GLU A 127 -5.81 -18.29 2.66
N ASN A 128 -6.72 -17.77 1.83
CA ASN A 128 -8.15 -17.81 2.12
C ASN A 128 -8.96 -17.93 0.82
N PRO A 129 -9.33 -19.15 0.43
CA PRO A 129 -10.08 -19.38 -0.81
C PRO A 129 -11.43 -18.67 -0.86
N GLU A 130 -12.09 -18.48 0.29
CA GLU A 130 -13.37 -17.78 0.38
C GLU A 130 -13.21 -16.30 -0.02
N LEU A 131 -12.22 -15.60 0.56
CA LEU A 131 -11.94 -14.21 0.21
C LEU A 131 -11.42 -14.07 -1.23
N VAL A 132 -10.63 -15.03 -1.71
CA VAL A 132 -10.17 -15.06 -3.12
C VAL A 132 -11.38 -15.08 -4.06
N ALA A 133 -12.32 -15.99 -3.84
CA ALA A 133 -13.51 -16.10 -4.68
C ALA A 133 -14.36 -14.82 -4.70
N LEU A 134 -14.54 -14.17 -3.54
CA LEU A 134 -15.28 -12.91 -3.43
C LEU A 134 -14.56 -11.75 -4.13
N ALA A 135 -13.23 -11.68 -4.00
CA ALA A 135 -12.41 -10.63 -4.60
C ALA A 135 -12.36 -10.75 -6.13
N GLU A 136 -12.19 -11.97 -6.65
CA GLU A 136 -12.16 -12.23 -8.09
C GLU A 136 -13.49 -11.91 -8.77
N GLN A 137 -14.63 -12.12 -8.12
CA GLN A 137 -15.95 -11.70 -8.61
C GLN A 137 -16.04 -10.18 -8.82
N GLN A 138 -15.24 -9.40 -8.10
CA GLN A 138 -15.15 -7.94 -8.26
C GLN A 138 -13.98 -7.50 -9.15
N GLY A 139 -13.30 -8.44 -9.82
CA GLY A 139 -12.17 -8.15 -10.70
C GLY A 139 -10.88 -7.77 -9.96
N ILE A 140 -10.80 -8.07 -8.66
CA ILE A 140 -9.60 -7.81 -7.84
C ILE A 140 -8.61 -8.96 -8.06
N VAL A 141 -7.36 -8.62 -8.38
CA VAL A 141 -6.30 -9.64 -8.58
C VAL A 141 -5.84 -10.22 -7.25
N CYS A 142 -5.92 -11.52 -7.08
CA CYS A 142 -5.46 -12.24 -5.89
C CYS A 142 -4.08 -12.86 -6.13
N ILE A 143 -3.12 -12.60 -5.23
CA ILE A 143 -1.75 -13.09 -5.32
C ILE A 143 -1.41 -13.84 -4.03
N THR A 144 -1.09 -15.12 -4.15
CA THR A 144 -0.48 -15.89 -3.04
C THR A 144 1.03 -15.72 -3.11
N GLY A 145 1.62 -15.05 -2.11
CA GLY A 145 3.05 -14.77 -2.13
C GLY A 145 3.50 -13.89 -0.98
N CYS A 146 4.81 -13.85 -0.74
CA CYS A 146 5.39 -13.06 0.33
C CYS A 146 5.72 -11.63 -0.14
N THR A 147 5.07 -10.64 0.45
CA THR A 147 5.32 -9.22 0.18
C THR A 147 6.81 -8.85 0.31
N LEU A 148 7.50 -9.36 1.34
CA LEU A 148 8.93 -9.08 1.55
C LEU A 148 9.79 -9.64 0.40
N VAL A 149 9.48 -10.85 -0.07
CA VAL A 149 10.18 -11.45 -1.21
C VAL A 149 9.91 -10.64 -2.48
N MET A 150 8.65 -10.28 -2.75
CA MET A 150 8.29 -9.47 -3.92
C MET A 150 9.03 -8.12 -3.93
N LEU A 151 9.15 -7.47 -2.77
CA LEU A 151 9.91 -6.22 -2.64
C LEU A 151 11.41 -6.44 -2.86
N SER A 152 11.98 -7.53 -2.34
CA SER A 152 13.41 -7.81 -2.46
C SER A 152 13.87 -8.12 -3.88
N VAL A 153 13.01 -8.77 -4.66
CA VAL A 153 13.29 -9.12 -6.08
C VAL A 153 12.71 -8.11 -7.09
N GLY A 154 12.07 -7.04 -6.61
CA GLY A 154 11.55 -5.96 -7.47
C GLY A 154 10.31 -6.33 -8.29
N THR A 155 9.54 -7.33 -7.86
CA THR A 155 8.27 -7.76 -8.50
C THR A 155 7.01 -7.24 -7.81
N TYR A 156 7.18 -6.44 -6.77
CA TYR A 156 6.08 -5.84 -6.02
C TYR A 156 5.22 -4.90 -6.86
#